data_1853ff2f186f6a032e89f34e04e2a4ce
#
_entry.id   1853ff2f186f6a032e89f34e04e2a4ce
#
_cell.length_a   1.000
_cell.length_b   1.000
_cell.length_c   1.000
_cell.angle_alpha   90.00
_cell.angle_beta   90.00
_cell.angle_gamma   90.00
#
_symmetry.space_group_name_H-M   'P 1'
#
loop_
_entity.id
_entity.type
_entity.pdbx_description
1 polymer ?
#
loop_
_entity_poly.entity_id
_entity_poly.type
_entity_poly.pdbx_seq_one_letter_code
_entity_poly.pdbx_strand_id
1 'polypeptide(L)'
;MIEDARRSSVEEIRAGEEHRAFYQLPVRQKFVVMLGGPTMNLFLAALLYTVALVVLGVPTLTTTVDTVAPCVPSDVQAECTEADAESPASAAGVEEGDVVVAVDGVAYSDWLDLVDVVRTRPGEEIVLTVDRDGSTLDLPVTIGSTQVPDPDDPTEAVTAGFIGLSPSIEQQQSSIVAVPERMWEFVFRSGQAIVSIPSKMVGVWQAAFGNEERDPTGPVSVVGVGRFSVAVAEDQATVSWKVANWLTLLAALNMALFFFNLIPLLPLDGGHVAGALYEGARRKIARVRGRPDPGPVDVAKMLPVAYTVAFLLIGMSVLLIYADIVNPISLS
;
A
#
# COMPACT_ATOMS: atom_id res chain seq x y z
N MET A 1 32.04 22.80 -6.15
CA MET A 1 30.68 22.22 -5.96
C MET A 1 29.98 22.72 -4.68
N ILE A 2 30.46 22.43 -3.45
CA ILE A 2 29.84 22.97 -2.21
C ILE A 2 29.95 24.49 -2.13
N GLU A 3 31.11 25.05 -2.50
CA GLU A 3 31.39 26.48 -2.53
C GLU A 3 30.57 27.20 -3.62
N ASP A 4 30.39 26.56 -4.77
CA ASP A 4 29.60 27.10 -5.87
C ASP A 4 28.11 27.12 -5.53
N ALA A 5 27.59 26.07 -4.90
CA ALA A 5 26.20 26.03 -4.38
C ALA A 5 25.93 27.10 -3.32
N ARG A 6 26.95 27.41 -2.47
CA ARG A 6 26.84 28.53 -1.52
C ARG A 6 26.82 29.89 -2.23
N ARG A 7 27.67 30.07 -3.24
CA ARG A 7 27.68 31.33 -4.01
C ARG A 7 26.37 31.58 -4.72
N SER A 8 25.84 30.55 -5.42
CA SER A 8 24.54 30.68 -6.10
C SER A 8 23.41 31.01 -5.13
N SER A 9 23.38 30.39 -3.95
CA SER A 9 22.36 30.68 -2.92
C SER A 9 22.47 32.09 -2.32
N VAL A 10 23.67 32.71 -2.31
CA VAL A 10 23.90 34.08 -1.81
C VAL A 10 23.62 35.09 -2.90
N GLU A 11 23.89 34.78 -4.16
CA GLU A 11 23.63 35.70 -5.30
C GLU A 11 22.14 35.91 -5.56
N GLU A 12 21.28 34.95 -5.17
CA GLU A 12 19.81 35.06 -5.25
C GLU A 12 19.21 35.97 -4.17
N ILE A 13 19.96 36.26 -3.09
CA ILE A 13 19.47 37.09 -1.99
C ILE A 13 19.80 38.57 -2.27
N ARG A 14 18.78 39.44 -2.31
CA ARG A 14 18.98 40.87 -2.45
C ARG A 14 19.75 41.41 -1.24
N ALA A 15 20.68 42.36 -1.51
CA ALA A 15 21.44 43.01 -0.46
C ALA A 15 20.50 43.66 0.59
N GLY A 16 20.67 43.34 1.86
CA GLY A 16 19.81 43.76 2.97
C GLY A 16 18.67 42.80 3.35
N GLU A 17 18.40 41.77 2.56
CA GLU A 17 17.38 40.74 2.86
C GLU A 17 17.96 39.43 3.38
N GLU A 18 19.24 39.39 3.75
CA GLU A 18 19.94 38.18 4.23
C GLU A 18 19.23 37.54 5.44
N HIS A 19 18.59 38.37 6.28
CA HIS A 19 17.83 37.88 7.45
C HIS A 19 16.58 37.07 7.08
N ARG A 20 16.11 37.12 5.84
CA ARG A 20 14.98 36.35 5.30
C ARG A 20 15.40 35.00 4.73
N ALA A 21 16.71 34.77 4.63
CA ALA A 21 17.22 33.49 4.11
C ALA A 21 16.78 32.34 4.99
N PHE A 22 16.33 31.24 4.36
CA PHE A 22 15.78 30.08 5.04
C PHE A 22 16.70 29.52 6.16
N TYR A 23 18.04 29.51 5.93
CA TYR A 23 18.99 29.02 6.91
C TYR A 23 19.09 29.86 8.18
N GLN A 24 18.69 31.15 8.10
CA GLN A 24 18.67 32.07 9.24
C GLN A 24 17.36 32.03 10.05
N LEU A 25 16.30 31.44 9.49
CA LEU A 25 15.02 31.35 10.17
C LEU A 25 15.14 30.59 11.51
N PRO A 26 14.36 31.01 12.52
CA PRO A 26 14.28 30.24 13.78
C PRO A 26 13.73 28.84 13.50
N VAL A 27 14.18 27.85 14.28
CA VAL A 27 13.84 26.43 14.12
C VAL A 27 12.34 26.22 13.92
N ARG A 28 11.50 26.92 14.69
CA ARG A 28 10.03 26.82 14.57
C ARG A 28 9.51 27.20 13.18
N GLN A 29 10.04 28.26 12.58
CA GLN A 29 9.63 28.70 11.25
C GLN A 29 10.13 27.74 10.17
N LYS A 30 11.35 27.20 10.31
CA LYS A 30 11.85 26.14 9.43
C LYS A 30 10.89 24.94 9.43
N PHE A 31 10.41 24.52 10.61
CA PHE A 31 9.43 23.44 10.74
C PHE A 31 8.13 23.73 10.00
N VAL A 32 7.55 24.92 10.22
CA VAL A 32 6.27 25.29 9.56
C VAL A 32 6.41 25.29 8.05
N VAL A 33 7.52 25.85 7.54
CA VAL A 33 7.75 25.92 6.08
C VAL A 33 7.94 24.51 5.51
N MET A 34 8.76 23.67 6.14
CA MET A 34 9.06 22.32 5.63
C MET A 34 7.92 21.34 5.78
N LEU A 35 7.11 21.44 6.84
CA LEU A 35 5.96 20.58 7.03
C LEU A 35 4.71 21.05 6.27
N GLY A 36 4.72 22.26 5.70
CA GLY A 36 3.56 22.81 4.99
C GLY A 36 3.12 21.93 3.82
N GLY A 37 4.05 21.50 2.97
CA GLY A 37 3.79 20.60 1.85
C GLY A 37 3.24 19.24 2.30
N PRO A 38 3.98 18.50 3.14
CA PRO A 38 3.50 17.23 3.68
C PRO A 38 2.14 17.33 4.37
N THR A 39 1.91 18.36 5.20
CA THR A 39 0.62 18.55 5.89
C THR A 39 -0.53 18.77 4.89
N MET A 40 -0.29 19.47 3.80
CA MET A 40 -1.30 19.65 2.75
C MET A 40 -1.62 18.32 2.06
N ASN A 41 -0.62 17.49 1.78
CA ASN A 41 -0.85 16.15 1.23
C ASN A 41 -1.66 15.28 2.19
N LEU A 42 -1.36 15.32 3.50
CA LEU A 42 -2.14 14.61 4.51
C LEU A 42 -3.60 15.08 4.55
N PHE A 43 -3.82 16.41 4.51
CA PHE A 43 -5.16 16.99 4.48
C PHE A 43 -5.93 16.57 3.22
N LEU A 44 -5.29 16.63 2.06
CA LEU A 44 -5.88 16.23 0.79
C LEU A 44 -6.20 14.74 0.76
N ALA A 45 -5.30 13.88 1.28
CA ALA A 45 -5.56 12.46 1.42
C ALA A 45 -6.79 12.18 2.31
N ALA A 46 -6.87 12.84 3.47
CA ALA A 46 -8.02 12.70 4.37
C ALA A 46 -9.33 13.14 3.70
N LEU A 47 -9.33 14.25 2.96
CA LEU A 47 -10.49 14.73 2.23
C LEU A 47 -10.93 13.73 1.15
N LEU A 48 -9.99 13.26 0.33
CA LEU A 48 -10.26 12.30 -0.75
C LEU A 48 -10.76 10.96 -0.21
N TYR A 49 -10.13 10.42 0.85
CA TYR A 49 -10.63 9.22 1.52
C TYR A 49 -12.02 9.43 2.11
N THR A 50 -12.30 10.58 2.70
CA THR A 50 -13.63 10.87 3.23
C THR A 50 -14.68 10.82 2.13
N VAL A 51 -14.43 11.45 0.99
CA VAL A 51 -15.38 11.41 -0.14
C VAL A 51 -15.51 9.99 -0.70
N ALA A 52 -14.40 9.28 -0.90
CA ALA A 52 -14.42 7.92 -1.45
C ALA A 52 -15.14 6.94 -0.52
N LEU A 53 -14.77 6.90 0.77
CA LEU A 53 -15.27 5.90 1.72
C LEU A 53 -16.68 6.20 2.23
N VAL A 54 -16.95 7.48 2.55
CA VAL A 54 -18.19 7.86 3.27
C VAL A 54 -19.29 8.27 2.32
N VAL A 55 -18.97 8.98 1.22
CA VAL A 55 -20.00 9.52 0.30
C VAL A 55 -20.29 8.54 -0.83
N LEU A 56 -19.23 8.04 -1.50
CA LEU A 56 -19.42 7.16 -2.66
C LEU A 56 -19.51 5.69 -2.25
N GLY A 57 -18.77 5.27 -1.22
CA GLY A 57 -18.51 3.88 -0.92
C GLY A 57 -17.34 3.35 -1.76
N VAL A 58 -16.64 2.35 -1.25
CA VAL A 58 -15.55 1.67 -1.96
C VAL A 58 -15.91 0.21 -2.20
N PRO A 59 -15.34 -0.42 -3.24
CA PRO A 59 -15.50 -1.84 -3.45
C PRO A 59 -14.95 -2.60 -2.23
N THR A 60 -15.80 -3.42 -1.66
CA THR A 60 -15.48 -4.24 -0.50
C THR A 60 -15.90 -5.68 -0.80
N LEU A 61 -15.04 -6.63 -0.45
CA LEU A 61 -15.38 -8.05 -0.48
C LEU A 61 -16.46 -8.29 0.58
N THR A 62 -17.58 -8.85 0.17
CA THR A 62 -18.67 -9.22 1.09
C THR A 62 -18.63 -10.71 1.38
N THR A 63 -19.33 -11.16 2.39
CA THR A 63 -19.49 -12.59 2.66
C THR A 63 -20.57 -13.23 1.77
N THR A 64 -21.13 -12.51 0.81
CA THR A 64 -21.99 -13.05 -0.22
C THR A 64 -21.16 -13.81 -1.24
N VAL A 65 -21.58 -15.01 -1.58
CA VAL A 65 -20.95 -15.87 -2.58
C VAL A 65 -21.33 -15.37 -3.98
N ASP A 66 -20.34 -14.96 -4.75
CA ASP A 66 -20.51 -14.56 -6.16
C ASP A 66 -20.46 -15.78 -7.07
N THR A 67 -19.42 -16.63 -6.89
CA THR A 67 -19.27 -17.85 -7.66
C THR A 67 -18.82 -19.01 -6.78
N VAL A 68 -19.29 -20.20 -7.13
CA VAL A 68 -18.85 -21.47 -6.54
C VAL A 68 -18.01 -22.20 -7.59
N ALA A 69 -16.73 -22.44 -7.28
CA ALA A 69 -15.86 -23.18 -8.17
C ALA A 69 -16.37 -24.62 -8.33
N PRO A 70 -16.53 -25.14 -9.56
CA PRO A 70 -17.03 -26.50 -9.75
C PRO A 70 -16.03 -27.58 -9.34
N CYS A 71 -14.74 -27.28 -9.38
CA CYS A 71 -13.67 -28.23 -9.07
C CYS A 71 -12.52 -27.58 -8.28
N VAL A 72 -11.61 -28.42 -7.78
CA VAL A 72 -10.30 -28.00 -7.24
C VAL A 72 -9.29 -28.10 -8.38
N PRO A 73 -8.89 -26.97 -9.02
CA PRO A 73 -7.92 -27.03 -10.10
C PRO A 73 -6.55 -27.48 -9.59
N SER A 74 -5.84 -28.24 -10.41
CA SER A 74 -4.47 -28.70 -10.11
C SER A 74 -3.45 -27.55 -10.05
N ASP A 75 -3.77 -26.42 -10.67
CA ASP A 75 -3.02 -25.17 -10.64
C ASP A 75 -4.01 -24.01 -10.59
N VAL A 76 -3.66 -22.91 -9.90
CA VAL A 76 -4.53 -21.74 -9.66
C VAL A 76 -5.08 -21.10 -10.94
N GLN A 77 -4.42 -21.32 -12.10
CA GLN A 77 -4.82 -20.80 -13.41
C GLN A 77 -5.40 -21.85 -14.36
N ALA A 78 -5.51 -23.10 -13.90
CA ALA A 78 -6.04 -24.18 -14.77
C ALA A 78 -7.57 -24.15 -14.80
N GLU A 79 -8.15 -24.36 -15.99
CA GLU A 79 -9.59 -24.62 -16.13
C GLU A 79 -9.92 -26.02 -15.59
N CYS A 80 -11.11 -26.16 -14.99
CA CYS A 80 -11.62 -27.42 -14.51
C CYS A 80 -11.73 -28.46 -15.65
N THR A 81 -11.26 -29.66 -15.39
CA THR A 81 -11.38 -30.81 -16.26
C THR A 81 -12.24 -31.90 -15.61
N GLU A 82 -12.73 -32.87 -16.39
CA GLU A 82 -13.50 -34.02 -15.86
C GLU A 82 -12.69 -34.92 -14.88
N ALA A 83 -11.37 -34.75 -14.81
CA ALA A 83 -10.50 -35.48 -13.93
C ALA A 83 -10.29 -34.79 -12.57
N ASP A 84 -10.65 -33.52 -12.44
CA ASP A 84 -10.47 -32.76 -11.22
C ASP A 84 -11.57 -33.09 -10.20
N ALA A 85 -11.21 -33.09 -8.93
CA ALA A 85 -12.17 -33.33 -7.86
C ALA A 85 -13.17 -32.17 -7.75
N GLU A 86 -14.42 -32.51 -7.42
CA GLU A 86 -15.43 -31.50 -7.10
C GLU A 86 -14.97 -30.60 -5.96
N SER A 87 -15.28 -29.29 -6.02
CA SER A 87 -14.89 -28.38 -4.95
C SER A 87 -15.66 -28.68 -3.66
N PRO A 88 -15.06 -28.47 -2.49
CA PRO A 88 -15.73 -28.68 -1.21
C PRO A 88 -17.04 -27.92 -1.06
N ALA A 89 -17.11 -26.67 -1.55
CA ALA A 89 -18.30 -25.85 -1.48
C ALA A 89 -19.43 -26.37 -2.39
N SER A 90 -19.07 -26.77 -3.64
CA SER A 90 -20.02 -27.42 -4.57
C SER A 90 -20.58 -28.70 -3.98
N ALA A 91 -19.70 -29.60 -3.47
CA ALA A 91 -20.09 -30.86 -2.88
C ALA A 91 -20.97 -30.69 -1.63
N ALA A 92 -20.80 -29.60 -0.86
CA ALA A 92 -21.63 -29.26 0.30
C ALA A 92 -22.95 -28.59 -0.08
N GLY A 93 -23.15 -28.23 -1.35
CA GLY A 93 -24.40 -27.60 -1.84
C GLY A 93 -24.48 -26.11 -1.53
N VAL A 94 -23.34 -25.40 -1.45
CA VAL A 94 -23.30 -23.93 -1.44
C VAL A 94 -23.71 -23.43 -2.81
N GLU A 95 -24.52 -22.38 -2.87
CA GLU A 95 -25.03 -21.78 -4.10
C GLU A 95 -24.60 -20.32 -4.24
N GLU A 96 -24.59 -19.83 -5.48
CA GLU A 96 -24.40 -18.39 -5.76
C GLU A 96 -25.52 -17.57 -5.11
N GLY A 97 -25.13 -16.48 -4.43
CA GLY A 97 -26.04 -15.63 -3.66
C GLY A 97 -26.17 -15.99 -2.19
N ASP A 98 -25.64 -17.14 -1.73
CA ASP A 98 -25.55 -17.46 -0.32
C ASP A 98 -24.73 -16.40 0.43
N VAL A 99 -25.15 -16.03 1.62
CA VAL A 99 -24.37 -15.16 2.50
C VAL A 99 -23.76 -16.00 3.62
N VAL A 100 -22.44 -16.10 3.64
CA VAL A 100 -21.73 -16.81 4.72
C VAL A 100 -21.81 -15.97 6.00
N VAL A 101 -22.50 -16.49 7.02
CA VAL A 101 -22.73 -15.79 8.30
C VAL A 101 -21.87 -16.32 9.43
N ALA A 102 -21.51 -17.61 9.42
CA ALA A 102 -20.67 -18.21 10.45
C ALA A 102 -19.87 -19.44 9.94
N VAL A 103 -18.79 -19.75 10.64
CA VAL A 103 -18.03 -21.01 10.53
C VAL A 103 -17.92 -21.62 11.91
N ASP A 104 -18.32 -22.88 12.07
CA ASP A 104 -18.38 -23.60 13.37
C ASP A 104 -19.09 -22.80 14.47
N GLY A 105 -20.12 -22.05 14.11
CA GLY A 105 -20.91 -21.21 15.02
C GLY A 105 -20.23 -19.88 15.40
N VAL A 106 -19.05 -19.56 14.88
CA VAL A 106 -18.41 -18.26 15.03
C VAL A 106 -18.82 -17.35 13.88
N ALA A 107 -19.41 -16.21 14.18
CA ALA A 107 -19.89 -15.25 13.16
C ALA A 107 -18.72 -14.49 12.51
N TYR A 108 -18.78 -14.35 11.20
CA TYR A 108 -17.82 -13.60 10.39
C TYR A 108 -18.58 -12.55 9.56
N SER A 109 -18.03 -11.32 9.52
CA SER A 109 -18.53 -10.22 8.71
C SER A 109 -17.51 -9.71 7.68
N ASP A 110 -16.28 -10.20 7.74
CA ASP A 110 -15.20 -9.89 6.82
C ASP A 110 -14.80 -11.16 6.05
N TRP A 111 -14.67 -11.02 4.73
CA TRP A 111 -14.28 -12.14 3.87
C TRP A 111 -12.83 -12.59 4.13
N LEU A 112 -11.93 -11.67 4.44
CA LEU A 112 -10.53 -12.02 4.68
C LEU A 112 -10.35 -12.84 5.95
N ASP A 113 -11.11 -12.53 7.01
CA ASP A 113 -11.12 -13.33 8.23
C ASP A 113 -11.60 -14.77 7.97
N LEU A 114 -12.62 -14.92 7.11
CA LEU A 114 -13.11 -16.22 6.67
C LEU A 114 -12.05 -16.99 5.88
N VAL A 115 -11.35 -16.32 4.97
CA VAL A 115 -10.24 -16.92 4.20
C VAL A 115 -9.13 -17.42 5.12
N ASP A 116 -8.74 -16.64 6.12
CA ASP A 116 -7.68 -17.03 7.07
C ASP A 116 -8.05 -18.28 7.86
N VAL A 117 -9.31 -18.38 8.29
CA VAL A 117 -9.80 -19.59 8.99
C VAL A 117 -9.73 -20.81 8.09
N VAL A 118 -10.19 -20.70 6.84
CA VAL A 118 -10.16 -21.82 5.88
C VAL A 118 -8.72 -22.21 5.53
N ARG A 119 -7.85 -21.24 5.25
CA ARG A 119 -6.46 -21.48 4.83
C ARG A 119 -5.65 -22.26 5.86
N THR A 120 -5.90 -22.01 7.15
CA THR A 120 -5.14 -22.63 8.25
C THR A 120 -5.61 -24.03 8.63
N ARG A 121 -6.69 -24.55 8.03
CA ARG A 121 -7.35 -25.80 8.43
C ARG A 121 -7.55 -26.81 7.28
N PRO A 122 -6.51 -27.10 6.46
CA PRO A 122 -6.64 -28.04 5.34
C PRO A 122 -7.01 -29.43 5.82
N GLY A 123 -7.99 -30.05 5.18
CA GLY A 123 -8.48 -31.40 5.48
C GLY A 123 -9.42 -31.53 6.69
N GLU A 124 -9.72 -30.43 7.38
CA GLU A 124 -10.67 -30.41 8.47
C GLU A 124 -12.12 -30.33 7.97
N GLU A 125 -13.05 -30.91 8.73
CA GLU A 125 -14.48 -30.76 8.52
C GLU A 125 -14.97 -29.54 9.34
N ILE A 126 -15.64 -28.59 8.67
CA ILE A 126 -16.25 -27.40 9.29
C ILE A 126 -17.74 -27.36 8.99
N VAL A 127 -18.49 -26.63 9.80
CA VAL A 127 -19.89 -26.31 9.53
C VAL A 127 -19.97 -24.88 9.03
N LEU A 128 -20.26 -24.71 7.74
CA LEU A 128 -20.48 -23.40 7.12
C LEU A 128 -21.97 -23.02 7.30
N THR A 129 -22.26 -21.98 8.05
CA THR A 129 -23.60 -21.46 8.20
C THR A 129 -23.84 -20.38 7.16
N VAL A 130 -24.80 -20.58 6.27
CA VAL A 130 -25.16 -19.62 5.22
C VAL A 130 -26.61 -19.13 5.39
N ASP A 131 -26.86 -17.89 4.99
CA ASP A 131 -28.21 -17.36 4.81
C ASP A 131 -28.56 -17.45 3.32
N ARG A 132 -29.57 -18.24 2.99
CA ARG A 132 -30.14 -18.40 1.65
C ARG A 132 -31.59 -17.92 1.66
N ASP A 133 -31.86 -16.82 1.01
CA ASP A 133 -33.19 -16.20 0.92
C ASP A 133 -33.87 -15.97 2.30
N GLY A 134 -33.10 -15.57 3.30
CA GLY A 134 -33.58 -15.35 4.68
C GLY A 134 -33.73 -16.61 5.51
N SER A 135 -33.25 -17.75 5.03
CA SER A 135 -33.23 -19.03 5.75
C SER A 135 -31.80 -19.44 6.06
N THR A 136 -31.51 -19.64 7.34
CA THR A 136 -30.17 -20.12 7.77
C THR A 136 -30.04 -21.62 7.53
N LEU A 137 -28.98 -22.04 6.84
CA LEU A 137 -28.62 -23.42 6.54
C LEU A 137 -27.24 -23.72 7.10
N ASP A 138 -27.09 -24.88 7.74
CA ASP A 138 -25.79 -25.39 8.19
C ASP A 138 -25.31 -26.47 7.20
N LEU A 139 -24.22 -26.18 6.51
CA LEU A 139 -23.65 -27.04 5.48
C LEU A 139 -22.31 -27.59 5.98
N PRO A 140 -22.18 -28.93 6.14
CA PRO A 140 -20.91 -29.55 6.48
C PRO A 140 -19.98 -29.50 5.25
N VAL A 141 -18.81 -28.91 5.41
CA VAL A 141 -17.80 -28.74 4.35
C VAL A 141 -16.49 -29.36 4.81
N THR A 142 -15.95 -30.29 4.04
CA THR A 142 -14.57 -30.75 4.25
C THR A 142 -13.62 -29.85 3.47
N ILE A 143 -12.77 -29.14 4.17
CA ILE A 143 -11.81 -28.22 3.54
C ILE A 143 -10.83 -29.00 2.69
N GLY A 144 -10.75 -28.71 1.41
CA GLY A 144 -9.75 -29.23 0.50
C GLY A 144 -8.36 -28.69 0.79
N SER A 145 -7.34 -29.23 0.16
CA SER A 145 -5.97 -28.76 0.26
C SER A 145 -5.45 -28.33 -1.10
N THR A 146 -4.80 -27.18 -1.17
CA THR A 146 -4.11 -26.72 -2.37
C THR A 146 -2.71 -26.23 -2.01
N GLN A 147 -1.82 -26.15 -3.01
CA GLN A 147 -0.49 -25.60 -2.83
C GLN A 147 -0.53 -24.11 -3.20
N VAL A 148 -0.12 -23.27 -2.28
CA VAL A 148 0.00 -21.81 -2.50
C VAL A 148 1.42 -21.38 -2.16
N PRO A 149 1.94 -20.31 -2.79
CA PRO A 149 3.22 -19.73 -2.40
C PRO A 149 3.21 -19.32 -0.92
N ASP A 150 4.32 -19.58 -0.21
CA ASP A 150 4.49 -19.12 1.16
C ASP A 150 4.54 -17.58 1.17
N PRO A 151 3.73 -16.91 2.01
CA PRO A 151 3.76 -15.45 2.13
C PRO A 151 5.13 -14.88 2.54
N ASP A 152 5.93 -15.65 3.29
CA ASP A 152 7.25 -15.25 3.78
C ASP A 152 8.38 -15.62 2.81
N ASP A 153 8.21 -16.71 2.04
CA ASP A 153 9.14 -17.13 0.98
C ASP A 153 8.37 -17.64 -0.26
N PRO A 154 8.12 -16.78 -1.25
CA PRO A 154 7.37 -17.13 -2.45
C PRO A 154 7.97 -18.25 -3.31
N THR A 155 9.23 -18.66 -3.04
CA THR A 155 9.88 -19.79 -3.73
C THR A 155 9.50 -21.15 -3.13
N GLU A 156 8.93 -21.17 -1.93
CA GLU A 156 8.40 -22.36 -1.30
C GLU A 156 6.87 -22.41 -1.44
N ALA A 157 6.33 -23.62 -1.60
CA ALA A 157 4.88 -23.84 -1.62
C ALA A 157 4.44 -24.42 -0.29
N VAL A 158 3.41 -23.84 0.30
CA VAL A 158 2.78 -24.34 1.53
C VAL A 158 1.40 -24.88 1.24
N THR A 159 1.00 -25.92 1.99
CA THR A 159 -0.35 -26.47 1.89
C THR A 159 -1.33 -25.55 2.60
N ALA A 160 -2.32 -25.05 1.88
CA ALA A 160 -3.40 -24.21 2.41
C ALA A 160 -4.76 -24.88 2.20
N GLY A 161 -5.69 -24.56 3.09
CA GLY A 161 -7.09 -24.97 2.95
C GLY A 161 -7.78 -24.21 1.80
N PHE A 162 -8.68 -24.90 1.11
CA PHE A 162 -9.47 -24.38 0.00
C PHE A 162 -10.89 -24.93 0.04
N ILE A 163 -11.91 -24.10 -0.18
CA ILE A 163 -13.32 -24.55 -0.26
C ILE A 163 -13.97 -24.24 -1.60
N GLY A 164 -13.42 -23.35 -2.42
CA GLY A 164 -13.93 -23.05 -3.77
C GLY A 164 -15.02 -22.00 -3.80
N LEU A 165 -14.96 -20.99 -2.95
CA LEU A 165 -15.87 -19.85 -2.95
C LEU A 165 -15.16 -18.57 -3.39
N SER A 166 -15.84 -17.75 -4.19
CA SER A 166 -15.43 -16.39 -4.51
C SER A 166 -16.44 -15.40 -3.91
N PRO A 167 -15.95 -14.29 -3.30
CA PRO A 167 -16.83 -13.28 -2.72
C PRO A 167 -17.43 -12.37 -3.77
N SER A 168 -18.60 -11.83 -3.51
CA SER A 168 -19.10 -10.71 -4.29
C SER A 168 -18.41 -9.41 -3.88
N ILE A 169 -18.25 -8.51 -4.85
CA ILE A 169 -17.68 -7.18 -4.62
C ILE A 169 -18.81 -6.17 -4.65
N GLU A 170 -19.12 -5.61 -3.50
CA GLU A 170 -20.17 -4.58 -3.39
C GLU A 170 -19.58 -3.22 -3.03
N GLN A 171 -20.20 -2.16 -3.55
CA GLN A 171 -19.83 -0.81 -3.20
C GLN A 171 -20.46 -0.44 -1.85
N GLN A 172 -19.65 -0.42 -0.79
CA GLN A 172 -20.11 -0.20 0.58
C GLN A 172 -19.58 1.12 1.13
N GLN A 173 -20.51 1.93 1.70
CA GLN A 173 -20.16 3.15 2.40
C GLN A 173 -19.68 2.82 3.82
N SER A 174 -18.58 3.46 4.22
CA SER A 174 -17.99 3.30 5.53
C SER A 174 -18.33 4.49 6.44
N SER A 175 -18.25 4.27 7.75
CA SER A 175 -18.34 5.36 8.72
C SER A 175 -17.17 6.33 8.59
N ILE A 176 -17.36 7.61 8.94
CA ILE A 176 -16.28 8.61 8.97
C ILE A 176 -15.13 8.21 9.91
N VAL A 177 -15.42 7.38 10.91
CA VAL A 177 -14.41 6.84 11.84
C VAL A 177 -13.43 5.89 11.13
N ALA A 178 -13.83 5.27 10.03
CA ALA A 178 -12.96 4.40 9.24
C ALA A 178 -11.84 5.19 8.49
N VAL A 179 -12.01 6.50 8.27
CA VAL A 179 -11.02 7.31 7.54
C VAL A 179 -9.67 7.37 8.27
N PRO A 180 -9.58 7.75 9.55
CA PRO A 180 -8.31 7.71 10.29
C PRO A 180 -7.71 6.31 10.37
N GLU A 181 -8.53 5.28 10.51
CA GLU A 181 -8.09 3.89 10.57
C GLU A 181 -7.41 3.46 9.26
N ARG A 182 -8.05 3.71 8.11
CA ARG A 182 -7.48 3.46 6.78
C ARG A 182 -6.18 4.24 6.55
N MET A 183 -6.13 5.50 6.97
CA MET A 183 -4.91 6.30 6.88
C MET A 183 -3.78 5.72 7.74
N TRP A 184 -4.08 5.28 8.96
CA TRP A 184 -3.11 4.64 9.84
C TRP A 184 -2.61 3.30 9.27
N GLU A 185 -3.51 2.46 8.79
CA GLU A 185 -3.17 1.21 8.12
C GLU A 185 -2.23 1.45 6.92
N PHE A 186 -2.53 2.46 6.09
CA PHE A 186 -1.66 2.85 4.98
C PHE A 186 -0.26 3.24 5.45
N VAL A 187 -0.15 4.06 6.51
CA VAL A 187 1.15 4.47 7.08
C VAL A 187 1.92 3.25 7.58
N PHE A 188 1.26 2.34 8.29
CA PHE A 188 1.89 1.15 8.83
C PHE A 188 2.39 0.21 7.73
N ARG A 189 1.54 -0.10 6.76
CA ARG A 189 1.88 -0.92 5.58
C ARG A 189 2.99 -0.28 4.74
N SER A 190 2.95 1.05 4.55
CA SER A 190 4.02 1.78 3.86
C SER A 190 5.35 1.69 4.58
N GLY A 191 5.33 1.74 5.92
CA GLY A 191 6.53 1.53 6.75
C GLY A 191 7.15 0.14 6.54
N GLN A 192 6.32 -0.90 6.54
CA GLN A 192 6.76 -2.28 6.26
C GLN A 192 7.28 -2.41 4.82
N ALA A 193 6.56 -1.82 3.86
CA ALA A 193 6.97 -1.84 2.44
C ALA A 193 8.36 -1.21 2.23
N ILE A 194 8.68 -0.11 2.92
CA ILE A 194 10.00 0.52 2.80
C ILE A 194 11.13 -0.41 3.27
N VAL A 195 10.91 -1.15 4.36
CA VAL A 195 11.89 -2.11 4.87
C VAL A 195 12.10 -3.25 3.86
N SER A 196 11.07 -3.66 3.15
CA SER A 196 11.12 -4.73 2.14
C SER A 196 11.57 -4.25 0.73
N ILE A 197 11.73 -2.92 0.49
CA ILE A 197 12.17 -2.40 -0.82
C ILE A 197 13.45 -3.09 -1.33
N PRO A 198 14.53 -3.26 -0.54
CA PRO A 198 15.75 -3.86 -1.06
C PRO A 198 15.55 -5.29 -1.61
N SER A 199 14.81 -6.15 -0.88
CA SER A 199 14.51 -7.51 -1.34
C SER A 199 13.59 -7.51 -2.55
N LYS A 200 12.52 -6.70 -2.53
CA LYS A 200 11.59 -6.59 -3.66
C LYS A 200 12.25 -6.03 -4.92
N MET A 201 13.25 -5.15 -4.81
CA MET A 201 14.01 -4.65 -5.97
C MET A 201 14.86 -5.74 -6.64
N VAL A 202 15.30 -6.74 -5.89
CA VAL A 202 15.97 -7.92 -6.48
C VAL A 202 14.96 -8.70 -7.33
N GLY A 203 13.75 -8.96 -6.83
CA GLY A 203 12.67 -9.60 -7.61
C GLY A 203 12.29 -8.79 -8.86
N VAL A 204 12.21 -7.46 -8.75
CA VAL A 204 11.98 -6.59 -9.92
C VAL A 204 13.09 -6.73 -10.97
N TRP A 205 14.36 -6.82 -10.54
CA TRP A 205 15.49 -7.04 -11.44
C TRP A 205 15.39 -8.41 -12.13
N GLN A 206 15.07 -9.46 -11.38
CA GLN A 206 14.92 -10.83 -11.91
C GLN A 206 13.73 -10.90 -12.90
N ALA A 207 12.62 -10.25 -12.60
CA ALA A 207 11.47 -10.16 -13.49
C ALA A 207 11.74 -9.30 -14.75
N ALA A 208 12.59 -8.26 -14.65
CA ALA A 208 12.89 -7.36 -15.75
C ALA A 208 13.90 -7.97 -16.75
N PHE A 209 14.86 -8.76 -16.27
CA PHE A 209 15.99 -9.29 -17.07
C PHE A 209 16.08 -10.82 -17.08
N GLY A 210 15.29 -11.50 -16.25
CA GLY A 210 15.13 -12.95 -16.20
C GLY A 210 13.79 -13.41 -16.78
N ASN A 211 13.40 -14.64 -16.44
CA ASN A 211 12.12 -15.24 -16.85
C ASN A 211 11.15 -15.40 -15.65
N GLU A 212 11.37 -14.68 -14.57
CA GLU A 212 10.50 -14.77 -13.39
C GLU A 212 9.28 -13.87 -13.58
N GLU A 213 8.16 -14.31 -13.03
CA GLU A 213 6.94 -13.50 -13.00
C GLU A 213 7.08 -12.32 -12.02
N ARG A 214 6.39 -11.24 -12.31
CA ARG A 214 6.41 -10.04 -11.48
C ARG A 214 5.56 -10.24 -10.22
N ASP A 215 6.14 -10.00 -9.05
CA ASP A 215 5.40 -9.99 -7.77
C ASP A 215 4.26 -8.95 -7.82
N PRO A 216 2.96 -9.38 -7.73
CA PRO A 216 1.82 -8.45 -7.73
C PRO A 216 1.84 -7.45 -6.57
N THR A 217 2.50 -7.79 -5.46
CA THR A 217 2.66 -6.91 -4.29
C THR A 217 3.92 -6.06 -4.35
N GLY A 218 4.66 -6.15 -5.45
CA GLY A 218 5.91 -5.43 -5.68
C GLY A 218 5.69 -3.93 -5.94
N PRO A 219 6.78 -3.14 -5.88
CA PRO A 219 6.71 -1.72 -6.18
C PRO A 219 6.41 -1.51 -7.67
N VAL A 220 5.56 -0.53 -7.96
CA VAL A 220 5.19 -0.10 -9.31
C VAL A 220 5.70 1.29 -9.61
N SER A 221 5.96 1.58 -10.90
CA SER A 221 6.29 2.93 -11.36
C SER A 221 5.04 3.75 -11.69
N VAL A 222 5.26 5.00 -12.13
CA VAL A 222 4.19 5.84 -12.67
C VAL A 222 3.50 5.19 -13.88
N VAL A 223 4.21 4.37 -14.65
CA VAL A 223 3.65 3.61 -15.78
C VAL A 223 2.69 2.53 -15.27
N GLY A 224 3.07 1.79 -14.22
CA GLY A 224 2.20 0.79 -13.58
C GLY A 224 0.95 1.41 -12.97
N VAL A 225 1.09 2.55 -12.27
CA VAL A 225 -0.06 3.32 -11.76
C VAL A 225 -0.97 3.78 -12.91
N GLY A 226 -0.39 4.24 -14.04
CA GLY A 226 -1.14 4.61 -15.23
C GLY A 226 -1.94 3.45 -15.81
N ARG A 227 -1.34 2.26 -15.93
CA ARG A 227 -2.03 1.04 -16.38
C ARG A 227 -3.17 0.64 -15.45
N PHE A 228 -2.95 0.64 -14.14
CA PHE A 228 -4.01 0.40 -13.17
C PHE A 228 -5.16 1.40 -13.33
N SER A 229 -4.84 2.66 -13.55
CA SER A 229 -5.81 3.71 -13.81
C SER A 229 -6.65 3.45 -15.06
N VAL A 230 -6.03 2.99 -16.15
CA VAL A 230 -6.73 2.62 -17.39
C VAL A 230 -7.62 1.41 -17.15
N ALA A 231 -7.13 0.38 -16.45
CA ALA A 231 -7.93 -0.80 -16.12
C ALA A 231 -9.20 -0.43 -15.33
N VAL A 232 -9.10 0.44 -14.33
CA VAL A 232 -10.27 0.98 -13.61
C VAL A 232 -11.23 1.75 -14.56
N ALA A 233 -10.70 2.50 -15.53
CA ALA A 233 -11.54 3.25 -16.47
C ALA A 233 -12.28 2.34 -17.47
N GLU A 234 -11.65 1.26 -17.93
CA GLU A 234 -12.19 0.29 -18.87
C GLU A 234 -13.12 -0.74 -18.24
N ASP A 235 -13.07 -0.92 -16.92
CA ASP A 235 -13.98 -1.80 -16.19
C ASP A 235 -15.46 -1.49 -16.54
N GLN A 236 -16.31 -2.50 -16.58
CA GLN A 236 -17.75 -2.34 -16.85
C GLN A 236 -18.56 -1.86 -15.63
N ALA A 237 -17.91 -1.60 -14.49
CA ALA A 237 -18.51 -1.11 -13.28
C ALA A 237 -19.16 0.28 -13.41
N THR A 238 -19.97 0.64 -12.45
CA THR A 238 -20.69 1.92 -12.40
C THR A 238 -19.74 3.12 -12.34
N VAL A 239 -20.21 4.29 -12.80
CA VAL A 239 -19.43 5.53 -12.75
C VAL A 239 -19.03 5.88 -11.30
N SER A 240 -19.94 5.66 -10.33
CA SER A 240 -19.64 5.89 -8.92
C SER A 240 -18.49 5.02 -8.41
N TRP A 241 -18.45 3.76 -8.81
CA TRP A 241 -17.37 2.82 -8.50
C TRP A 241 -16.03 3.29 -9.08
N LYS A 242 -16.01 3.68 -10.35
CA LYS A 242 -14.80 4.22 -11.01
C LYS A 242 -14.28 5.48 -10.29
N VAL A 243 -15.17 6.41 -9.98
CA VAL A 243 -14.79 7.65 -9.27
C VAL A 243 -14.26 7.35 -7.87
N ALA A 244 -14.90 6.44 -7.13
CA ALA A 244 -14.43 6.03 -5.80
C ALA A 244 -13.03 5.43 -5.83
N ASN A 245 -12.75 4.54 -6.80
CA ASN A 245 -11.41 3.96 -6.99
C ASN A 245 -10.36 5.03 -7.35
N TRP A 246 -10.69 5.96 -8.26
CA TRP A 246 -9.81 7.07 -8.62
C TRP A 246 -9.51 7.97 -7.42
N LEU A 247 -10.51 8.31 -6.60
CA LEU A 247 -10.32 9.11 -5.39
C LEU A 247 -9.46 8.37 -4.37
N THR A 248 -9.68 7.07 -4.21
CA THR A 248 -8.87 6.21 -3.33
C THR A 248 -7.41 6.17 -3.79
N LEU A 249 -7.16 6.01 -5.10
CA LEU A 249 -5.82 6.03 -5.67
C LEU A 249 -5.14 7.39 -5.45
N LEU A 250 -5.85 8.50 -5.70
CA LEU A 250 -5.33 9.85 -5.46
C LEU A 250 -5.06 10.11 -3.96
N ALA A 251 -5.92 9.60 -3.09
CA ALA A 251 -5.71 9.68 -1.64
C ALA A 251 -4.46 8.90 -1.22
N ALA A 252 -4.29 7.68 -1.74
CA ALA A 252 -3.10 6.86 -1.49
C ALA A 252 -1.81 7.54 -1.99
N LEU A 253 -1.84 8.16 -3.18
CA LEU A 253 -0.70 8.93 -3.70
C LEU A 253 -0.34 10.12 -2.80
N ASN A 254 -1.33 10.89 -2.35
CA ASN A 254 -1.09 12.00 -1.42
C ASN A 254 -0.56 11.51 -0.06
N MET A 255 -1.07 10.39 0.44
CA MET A 255 -0.56 9.76 1.66
C MET A 255 0.89 9.28 1.48
N ALA A 256 1.22 8.67 0.34
CA ALA A 256 2.58 8.28 0.01
C ALA A 256 3.51 9.49 -0.04
N LEU A 257 3.10 10.58 -0.71
CA LEU A 257 3.87 11.83 -0.75
C LEU A 257 4.08 12.42 0.65
N PHE A 258 3.05 12.42 1.50
CA PHE A 258 3.19 12.80 2.92
C PHE A 258 4.24 11.96 3.61
N PHE A 259 4.12 10.63 3.53
CA PHE A 259 4.98 9.70 4.22
C PHE A 259 6.44 9.78 3.73
N PHE A 260 6.65 9.76 2.41
CA PHE A 260 8.00 9.86 1.83
C PHE A 260 8.67 11.19 2.16
N ASN A 261 7.93 12.30 2.17
CA ASN A 261 8.47 13.60 2.54
C ASN A 261 8.86 13.70 4.03
N LEU A 262 8.38 12.80 4.90
CA LEU A 262 8.80 12.73 6.31
C LEU A 262 10.05 11.88 6.54
N ILE A 263 10.52 11.10 5.55
CA ILE A 263 11.74 10.32 5.69
C ILE A 263 12.93 11.26 5.92
N PRO A 264 13.76 11.05 6.97
CA PRO A 264 14.86 11.95 7.33
C PRO A 264 16.07 11.79 6.39
N LEU A 265 15.84 11.92 5.09
CA LEU A 265 16.81 11.76 4.01
C LEU A 265 16.76 12.95 3.06
N LEU A 266 17.92 13.58 2.79
CA LEU A 266 18.01 14.55 1.69
C LEU A 266 17.99 13.78 0.35
N PRO A 267 17.34 14.27 -0.70
CA PRO A 267 16.80 15.64 -0.87
C PRO A 267 15.33 15.84 -0.43
N LEU A 268 14.76 14.95 0.38
CA LEU A 268 13.37 15.05 0.85
C LEU A 268 13.22 16.10 1.97
N ASP A 269 12.00 16.64 2.15
CA ASP A 269 11.70 17.63 3.19
C ASP A 269 12.03 17.13 4.59
N GLY A 270 11.83 15.84 4.87
CA GLY A 270 12.19 15.18 6.13
C GLY A 270 13.66 15.28 6.49
N GLY A 271 14.56 15.33 5.50
CA GLY A 271 15.99 15.58 5.73
C GLY A 271 16.24 16.99 6.28
N HIS A 272 15.51 17.99 5.78
CA HIS A 272 15.58 19.36 6.29
C HIS A 272 14.94 19.47 7.67
N VAL A 273 13.83 18.78 7.92
CA VAL A 273 13.18 18.68 9.24
C VAL A 273 14.13 18.06 10.26
N ALA A 274 14.78 16.95 9.92
CA ALA A 274 15.79 16.29 10.75
C ALA A 274 16.98 17.23 11.05
N GLY A 275 17.45 17.96 10.04
CA GLY A 275 18.50 18.99 10.21
C GLY A 275 18.09 20.09 11.17
N ALA A 276 16.84 20.59 11.08
CA ALA A 276 16.32 21.61 11.99
C ALA A 276 16.12 21.08 13.41
N LEU A 277 15.70 19.82 13.59
CA LEU A 277 15.63 19.13 14.90
C LEU A 277 17.02 19.02 15.53
N TYR A 278 17.99 18.57 14.75
CA TYR A 278 19.38 18.46 15.20
C TYR A 278 19.95 19.83 15.62
N GLU A 279 19.70 20.89 14.82
CA GLU A 279 20.07 22.26 15.15
C GLU A 279 19.44 22.71 16.48
N GLY A 280 18.12 22.49 16.64
CA GLY A 280 17.39 22.82 17.87
C GLY A 280 17.92 22.10 19.10
N ALA A 281 18.19 20.78 18.99
CA ALA A 281 18.77 19.98 20.05
C ALA A 281 20.18 20.46 20.42
N ARG A 282 21.03 20.74 19.44
CA ARG A 282 22.40 21.23 19.62
C ARG A 282 22.43 22.59 20.33
N ARG A 283 21.56 23.52 19.93
CA ARG A 283 21.40 24.83 20.59
C ARG A 283 20.89 24.69 22.03
N LYS A 284 19.91 23.82 22.28
CA LYS A 284 19.39 23.53 23.62
C LYS A 284 20.47 22.96 24.54
N ILE A 285 21.24 21.97 24.06
CA ILE A 285 22.35 21.38 24.81
C ILE A 285 23.45 22.41 25.12
N ALA A 286 23.83 23.25 24.14
CA ALA A 286 24.81 24.33 24.35
C ALA A 286 24.34 25.30 25.45
N ARG A 287 23.06 25.69 25.38
CA ARG A 287 22.48 26.59 26.43
C ARG A 287 22.50 25.96 27.84
N VAL A 288 22.10 24.68 27.93
CA VAL A 288 22.11 23.96 29.22
C VAL A 288 23.54 23.83 29.76
N ARG A 289 24.53 23.70 28.87
CA ARG A 289 25.96 23.57 29.24
C ARG A 289 26.70 24.91 29.40
N GLY A 290 26.00 26.05 29.27
CA GLY A 290 26.61 27.39 29.36
C GLY A 290 27.61 27.69 28.23
N ARG A 291 27.47 26.98 27.06
CA ARG A 291 28.35 27.20 25.89
C ARG A 291 27.73 28.22 24.95
N PRO A 292 28.55 28.96 24.14
CA PRO A 292 28.03 29.87 23.12
C PRO A 292 27.19 29.13 22.10
N ASP A 293 26.27 29.87 21.41
CA ASP A 293 25.40 29.31 20.37
C ASP A 293 26.28 28.71 19.24
N PRO A 294 26.08 27.41 18.92
CA PRO A 294 26.88 26.73 17.90
C PRO A 294 26.53 27.17 16.45
N GLY A 295 25.57 28.09 16.29
CA GLY A 295 25.13 28.56 14.97
C GLY A 295 24.26 27.56 14.19
N PRO A 296 23.80 27.94 12.97
CA PRO A 296 23.01 27.09 12.12
C PRO A 296 23.79 25.87 11.61
N VAL A 297 23.07 24.80 11.30
CA VAL A 297 23.66 23.59 10.70
C VAL A 297 23.92 23.85 9.21
N ASP A 298 25.12 23.54 8.78
CA ASP A 298 25.55 23.67 7.39
C ASP A 298 25.04 22.46 6.57
N VAL A 299 23.86 22.64 5.97
CA VAL A 299 23.21 21.61 5.14
C VAL A 299 24.01 21.32 3.85
N ALA A 300 24.85 22.27 3.39
CA ALA A 300 25.68 22.07 2.19
C ALA A 300 26.67 20.91 2.35
N LYS A 301 27.08 20.59 3.56
CA LYS A 301 27.93 19.42 3.84
C LYS A 301 27.25 18.08 3.56
N MET A 302 25.91 18.05 3.53
CA MET A 302 25.12 16.84 3.23
C MET A 302 24.80 16.69 1.74
N LEU A 303 25.20 17.65 0.87
CA LEU A 303 24.99 17.59 -0.57
C LEU A 303 25.53 16.28 -1.21
N PRO A 304 26.72 15.74 -0.87
CA PRO A 304 27.17 14.48 -1.45
C PRO A 304 26.22 13.32 -1.13
N VAL A 305 25.70 13.27 0.09
CA VAL A 305 24.71 12.25 0.51
C VAL A 305 23.41 12.44 -0.28
N ALA A 306 22.94 13.68 -0.40
CA ALA A 306 21.73 14.00 -1.16
C ALA A 306 21.84 13.56 -2.63
N TYR A 307 22.99 13.81 -3.29
CA TYR A 307 23.22 13.37 -4.67
C TYR A 307 23.29 11.84 -4.79
N THR A 308 23.92 11.15 -3.84
CA THR A 308 23.97 9.68 -3.84
C THR A 308 22.57 9.10 -3.73
N VAL A 309 21.76 9.59 -2.78
CA VAL A 309 20.36 9.16 -2.61
C VAL A 309 19.53 9.48 -3.85
N ALA A 310 19.65 10.69 -4.42
CA ALA A 310 18.93 11.07 -5.63
C ALA A 310 19.30 10.17 -6.82
N PHE A 311 20.57 9.86 -7.01
CA PHE A 311 21.02 8.95 -8.06
C PHE A 311 20.45 7.54 -7.89
N LEU A 312 20.45 7.02 -6.66
CA LEU A 312 19.88 5.72 -6.34
C LEU A 312 18.36 5.69 -6.62
N LEU A 313 17.61 6.73 -6.20
CA LEU A 313 16.18 6.84 -6.46
C LEU A 313 15.87 6.93 -7.95
N ILE A 314 16.67 7.68 -8.72
CA ILE A 314 16.51 7.78 -10.17
C ILE A 314 16.77 6.42 -10.81
N GLY A 315 17.85 5.72 -10.43
CA GLY A 315 18.18 4.38 -10.94
C GLY A 315 17.06 3.37 -10.66
N MET A 316 16.52 3.39 -9.44
CA MET A 316 15.37 2.56 -9.04
C MET A 316 14.11 2.90 -9.86
N SER A 317 13.82 4.18 -10.07
CA SER A 317 12.68 4.62 -10.88
C SER A 317 12.79 4.17 -12.34
N VAL A 318 13.98 4.28 -12.93
CA VAL A 318 14.23 3.82 -14.30
C VAL A 318 14.05 2.30 -14.42
N LEU A 319 14.56 1.54 -13.45
CA LEU A 319 14.39 0.08 -13.41
C LEU A 319 12.90 -0.30 -13.29
N LEU A 320 12.15 0.37 -12.42
CA LEU A 320 10.71 0.13 -12.26
C LEU A 320 9.93 0.46 -13.54
N ILE A 321 10.22 1.60 -14.19
CA ILE A 321 9.59 1.97 -15.46
C ILE A 321 9.88 0.90 -16.52
N TYR A 322 11.14 0.46 -16.63
CA TYR A 322 11.52 -0.57 -17.58
C TYR A 322 10.79 -1.89 -17.29
N ALA A 323 10.74 -2.33 -16.03
CA ALA A 323 10.05 -3.53 -15.63
C ALA A 323 8.53 -3.46 -15.91
N ASP A 324 7.87 -2.33 -15.64
CA ASP A 324 6.44 -2.14 -15.90
C ASP A 324 6.09 -2.12 -17.41
N ILE A 325 7.08 -1.82 -18.28
CA ILE A 325 6.89 -1.87 -19.73
C ILE A 325 7.09 -3.30 -20.26
N VAL A 326 8.17 -3.97 -19.83
CA VAL A 326 8.61 -5.26 -20.39
C VAL A 326 7.86 -6.43 -19.75
N ASN A 327 7.64 -6.40 -18.45
CA ASN A 327 6.95 -7.44 -17.69
C ASN A 327 5.97 -6.79 -16.71
N PRO A 328 4.79 -6.31 -17.19
CA PRO A 328 3.80 -5.66 -16.35
C PRO A 328 3.14 -6.64 -15.39
N ILE A 329 2.73 -6.12 -14.21
CA ILE A 329 1.89 -6.87 -13.29
C ILE A 329 0.55 -7.15 -13.97
N SER A 330 0.14 -8.43 -14.02
CA SER A 330 -1.19 -8.82 -14.48
C SER A 330 -2.24 -8.39 -13.44
N LEU A 331 -3.32 -7.78 -13.92
CA LEU A 331 -4.46 -7.35 -13.10
C LEU A 331 -5.64 -8.32 -13.19
N SER A 332 -5.35 -9.54 -13.73
CA SER A 332 -6.33 -10.62 -13.88
C SER A 332 -6.49 -11.41 -12.60
#